data_c5b1d27dbf731c2b5796afd8ab5c453f
#
_entry.id   c5b1d27dbf731c2b5796afd8ab5c453f
#
_cell.length_a   1.000
_cell.length_b   1.000
_cell.length_c   1.000
_cell.angle_alpha   90.00
_cell.angle_beta   90.00
_cell.angle_gamma   90.00
#
_symmetry.space_group_name_H-M   'P 1'
#
loop_
_entity.id
_entity.type
_entity.pdbx_description
1 polymer ?
#
loop_
_entity_poly.entity_id
_entity_poly.type
_entity_poly.pdbx_seq_one_letter_code
_entity_poly.pdbx_strand_id
1 'polypeptide(L)'
;RMRMLDRLKKKLDKPYQLKASVKRGINQFLEMELETQNWKLNEEKILESERYDGYYAVITNNMNLTTEEVTNIYRGLWKIEESFRILKTDLKARPVYLWTDNHIRGHFALCFLSLSLLRYAQHIIYTHTKKSVSIASLMEAIHEPTVLVQGEFPKVVVTPTSVNELYLELSKILEMKPLKKNMTLTQFKTTTKLNLSTNLE
;
A
#
# COMPACT_ATOMS: atom_id res chain seq x y z
N ARG A 1 16.17 13.82 -12.42
CA ARG A 1 17.58 14.25 -12.67
C ARG A 1 17.93 15.53 -11.91
N MET A 2 17.22 16.65 -12.03
CA MET A 2 17.54 17.92 -11.35
C MET A 2 17.80 17.74 -9.85
N ARG A 3 16.88 17.08 -9.12
CA ARG A 3 17.08 16.79 -7.68
C ARG A 3 18.32 15.93 -7.39
N MET A 4 18.73 15.10 -8.34
CA MET A 4 19.92 14.26 -8.24
C MET A 4 21.19 15.10 -8.40
N LEU A 5 21.23 15.98 -9.41
CA LEU A 5 22.33 16.90 -9.64
C LEU A 5 22.51 17.90 -8.49
N ASP A 6 21.41 18.40 -7.91
CA ASP A 6 21.46 19.26 -6.72
C ASP A 6 22.08 18.55 -5.50
N ARG A 7 21.76 17.24 -5.32
CA ARG A 7 22.41 16.44 -4.28
C ARG A 7 23.89 16.21 -4.53
N LEU A 8 24.30 16.08 -5.80
CA LEU A 8 25.72 15.98 -6.16
C LEU A 8 26.46 17.28 -5.92
N LYS A 9 25.89 18.43 -6.32
CA LYS A 9 26.47 19.76 -6.04
C LYS A 9 26.71 19.94 -4.54
N LYS A 10 25.71 19.62 -3.70
CA LYS A 10 25.84 19.64 -2.23
C LYS A 10 26.92 18.70 -1.67
N LYS A 11 27.21 17.59 -2.37
CA LYS A 11 28.30 16.69 -1.98
C LYS A 11 29.69 17.26 -2.36
N LEU A 12 29.77 18.02 -3.45
CA LEU A 12 31.02 18.68 -3.85
C LEU A 12 31.43 19.75 -2.84
N ASP A 13 30.49 20.34 -2.10
CA ASP A 13 30.79 21.29 -1.00
C ASP A 13 31.53 20.60 0.17
N LYS A 14 31.52 19.25 0.23
CA LYS A 14 32.17 18.46 1.27
C LYS A 14 33.03 17.32 0.68
N PRO A 15 34.11 17.66 -0.04
CA PRO A 15 34.90 16.69 -0.83
C PRO A 15 35.54 15.58 0.00
N TYR A 16 35.82 15.80 1.28
CA TYR A 16 36.39 14.83 2.21
C TYR A 16 35.47 13.62 2.46
N GLN A 17 34.18 13.72 2.16
CA GLN A 17 33.24 12.61 2.28
C GLN A 17 33.16 11.72 1.02
N LEU A 18 33.80 12.14 -0.07
CA LEU A 18 33.78 11.43 -1.34
C LEU A 18 34.94 10.42 -1.38
N LYS A 19 34.59 9.15 -1.51
CA LYS A 19 35.60 8.07 -1.70
C LYS A 19 35.77 7.83 -3.19
N ALA A 20 37.00 7.85 -3.68
CA ALA A 20 37.37 7.64 -5.09
C ALA A 20 36.87 6.27 -5.65
N SER A 21 36.67 5.28 -4.79
CA SER A 21 36.25 3.92 -5.18
C SER A 21 34.76 3.79 -5.50
N VAL A 22 33.90 4.78 -5.19
CA VAL A 22 32.45 4.65 -5.32
C VAL A 22 31.95 5.35 -6.59
N LYS A 23 32.15 4.74 -7.74
CA LYS A 23 31.63 5.17 -9.05
C LYS A 23 30.24 4.58 -9.37
N ARG A 24 29.40 4.27 -8.36
CA ARG A 24 28.07 3.69 -8.56
C ARG A 24 26.94 4.67 -8.28
N GLY A 25 25.82 4.52 -8.95
CA GLY A 25 24.63 5.38 -8.81
C GLY A 25 24.94 6.84 -9.14
N ILE A 26 24.57 7.76 -8.27
CA ILE A 26 24.76 9.22 -8.46
C ILE A 26 26.22 9.61 -8.62
N ASN A 27 27.15 8.92 -7.96
CA ASN A 27 28.56 9.26 -7.95
C ASN A 27 29.27 8.95 -9.29
N GLN A 28 28.60 8.25 -10.24
CA GLN A 28 29.17 8.01 -11.57
C GLN A 28 29.42 9.30 -12.38
N PHE A 29 28.72 10.37 -12.05
CA PHE A 29 28.87 11.69 -12.68
C PHE A 29 29.95 12.56 -12.02
N LEU A 30 30.65 12.03 -11.00
CA LEU A 30 31.76 12.70 -10.38
C LEU A 30 33.08 12.22 -10.99
N GLU A 31 33.98 13.16 -11.27
CA GLU A 31 35.32 12.93 -11.75
C GLU A 31 36.31 13.64 -10.86
N MET A 32 37.42 12.98 -10.57
CA MET A 32 38.53 13.58 -9.82
C MET A 32 39.56 14.10 -10.78
N GLU A 33 39.85 15.37 -10.71
CA GLU A 33 40.90 16.01 -11.48
C GLU A 33 42.27 15.64 -10.89
N LEU A 34 43.12 15.01 -11.71
CA LEU A 34 44.38 14.44 -11.23
C LEU A 34 45.38 15.48 -10.74
N GLU A 35 45.37 16.66 -11.34
CA GLU A 35 46.30 17.77 -11.00
C GLU A 35 45.98 18.48 -9.70
N THR A 36 44.69 18.72 -9.46
CA THR A 36 44.21 19.51 -8.33
C THR A 36 43.66 18.67 -7.20
N GLN A 37 43.46 17.35 -7.42
CA GLN A 37 42.78 16.42 -6.53
C GLN A 37 41.36 16.87 -6.13
N ASN A 38 40.76 17.77 -6.91
CA ASN A 38 39.42 18.26 -6.68
C ASN A 38 38.37 17.44 -7.44
N TRP A 39 37.23 17.29 -6.83
CA TRP A 39 36.08 16.63 -7.47
C TRP A 39 35.30 17.63 -8.32
N LYS A 40 34.99 17.24 -9.57
CA LYS A 40 34.14 18.02 -10.46
C LYS A 40 33.02 17.14 -11.05
N LEU A 41 31.97 17.79 -11.56
CA LEU A 41 30.95 17.12 -12.33
C LEU A 41 31.47 16.82 -13.75
N ASN A 42 31.28 15.60 -14.20
CA ASN A 42 31.55 15.22 -15.57
C ASN A 42 30.33 15.54 -16.42
N GLU A 43 30.35 16.72 -17.06
CA GLU A 43 29.25 17.23 -17.87
C GLU A 43 28.98 16.36 -19.09
N GLU A 44 30.02 15.78 -19.70
CA GLU A 44 29.89 14.89 -20.85
C GLU A 44 29.06 13.64 -20.50
N LYS A 45 29.35 13.00 -19.36
CA LYS A 45 28.56 11.85 -18.87
C LYS A 45 27.14 12.24 -18.50
N ILE A 46 26.93 13.45 -18.01
CA ILE A 46 25.60 13.98 -17.72
C ILE A 46 24.81 14.10 -19.02
N LEU A 47 25.38 14.76 -20.05
CA LEU A 47 24.74 14.93 -21.34
C LEU A 47 24.48 13.58 -22.05
N GLU A 48 25.45 12.65 -22.00
CA GLU A 48 25.24 11.31 -22.54
C GLU A 48 24.07 10.58 -21.86
N SER A 49 24.01 10.67 -20.55
CA SER A 49 22.93 10.06 -19.78
C SER A 49 21.57 10.75 -20.02
N GLU A 50 21.55 12.06 -20.33
CA GLU A 50 20.33 12.81 -20.67
C GLU A 50 19.64 12.31 -21.92
N ARG A 51 20.40 11.78 -22.88
CA ARG A 51 19.84 11.21 -24.12
C ARG A 51 18.87 10.07 -23.88
N TYR A 52 18.98 9.39 -22.73
CA TYR A 52 18.12 8.26 -22.35
C TYR A 52 17.03 8.64 -21.34
N ASP A 53 16.88 9.93 -21.01
CA ASP A 53 15.81 10.37 -20.11
C ASP A 53 14.43 10.13 -20.75
N GLY A 54 13.54 9.52 -19.97
CA GLY A 54 12.21 9.15 -20.44
C GLY A 54 12.14 7.79 -21.15
N TYR A 55 13.29 7.16 -21.46
CA TYR A 55 13.31 5.79 -21.95
C TYR A 55 13.47 4.79 -20.81
N TYR A 56 12.78 3.69 -20.92
CA TYR A 56 13.04 2.49 -20.13
C TYR A 56 12.96 1.26 -21.01
N ALA A 57 13.70 0.22 -20.67
CA ALA A 57 13.73 -1.02 -21.43
C ALA A 57 13.26 -2.18 -20.54
N VAL A 58 12.44 -3.04 -21.09
CA VAL A 58 12.05 -4.30 -20.48
C VAL A 58 12.64 -5.42 -21.32
N ILE A 59 13.38 -6.33 -20.68
CA ILE A 59 14.01 -7.47 -21.33
C ILE A 59 13.28 -8.73 -20.90
N THR A 60 12.94 -9.58 -21.85
CA THR A 60 12.31 -10.88 -21.61
C THR A 60 12.99 -11.96 -22.46
N ASN A 61 13.03 -13.18 -21.93
CA ASN A 61 13.44 -14.36 -22.68
C ASN A 61 12.24 -15.11 -23.31
N ASN A 62 11.03 -14.65 -23.06
CA ASN A 62 9.83 -15.23 -23.67
C ASN A 62 9.58 -14.58 -25.05
N MET A 63 9.95 -15.30 -26.09
CA MET A 63 9.82 -14.83 -27.48
C MET A 63 8.39 -14.97 -28.05
N ASN A 64 7.47 -15.60 -27.32
CA ASN A 64 6.09 -15.79 -27.76
C ASN A 64 5.20 -14.59 -27.41
N LEU A 65 5.70 -13.62 -26.63
CA LEU A 65 4.95 -12.44 -26.21
C LEU A 65 5.16 -11.27 -27.18
N THR A 66 4.09 -10.58 -27.49
CA THR A 66 4.14 -9.32 -28.22
C THR A 66 4.68 -8.20 -27.32
N THR A 67 5.17 -7.12 -27.92
CA THR A 67 5.66 -5.94 -27.20
C THR A 67 4.58 -5.35 -26.27
N GLU A 68 3.33 -5.37 -26.72
CA GLU A 68 2.20 -4.87 -25.92
C GLU A 68 1.93 -5.75 -24.69
N GLU A 69 1.93 -7.07 -24.85
CA GLU A 69 1.78 -8.01 -23.74
C GLU A 69 2.90 -7.86 -22.71
N VAL A 70 4.17 -7.79 -23.16
CA VAL A 70 5.31 -7.56 -22.26
C VAL A 70 5.15 -6.25 -21.48
N THR A 71 4.74 -5.18 -22.16
CA THR A 71 4.52 -3.88 -21.52
C THR A 71 3.40 -3.93 -20.50
N ASN A 72 2.30 -4.61 -20.81
CA ASN A 72 1.15 -4.75 -19.91
C ASN A 72 1.48 -5.62 -18.68
N ILE A 73 2.23 -6.71 -18.86
CA ILE A 73 2.73 -7.54 -17.77
C ILE A 73 3.64 -6.71 -16.86
N TYR A 74 4.60 -5.99 -17.43
CA TYR A 74 5.51 -5.14 -16.67
C TYR A 74 4.77 -4.06 -15.89
N ARG A 75 3.82 -3.37 -16.55
CA ARG A 75 2.95 -2.38 -15.87
C ARG A 75 2.10 -2.98 -14.76
N GLY A 76 1.80 -4.28 -14.80
CA GLY A 76 1.07 -4.99 -13.76
C GLY A 76 1.86 -5.24 -12.47
N LEU A 77 3.20 -5.20 -12.50
CA LEU A 77 4.05 -5.53 -11.34
C LEU A 77 3.81 -4.62 -10.13
N TRP A 78 3.43 -3.36 -10.35
CA TRP A 78 3.12 -2.43 -9.26
C TRP A 78 2.01 -2.95 -8.32
N LYS A 79 1.07 -3.76 -8.82
CA LYS A 79 0.00 -4.36 -8.03
C LYS A 79 0.55 -5.32 -6.97
N ILE A 80 1.62 -6.05 -7.34
CA ILE A 80 2.33 -6.96 -6.43
C ILE A 80 3.08 -6.14 -5.37
N GLU A 81 3.80 -5.10 -5.79
CA GLU A 81 4.53 -4.20 -4.88
C GLU A 81 3.57 -3.51 -3.91
N GLU A 82 2.41 -3.06 -4.39
CA GLU A 82 1.36 -2.49 -3.55
C GLU A 82 0.86 -3.51 -2.52
N SER A 83 0.62 -4.76 -2.91
CA SER A 83 0.18 -5.81 -1.99
C SER A 83 1.21 -6.08 -0.90
N PHE A 84 2.51 -6.12 -1.24
CA PHE A 84 3.57 -6.22 -0.23
C PHE A 84 3.65 -4.98 0.67
N ARG A 85 3.41 -3.78 0.13
CA ARG A 85 3.36 -2.56 0.92
C ARG A 85 2.23 -2.63 1.94
N ILE A 86 1.04 -3.00 1.53
CA ILE A 86 -0.14 -3.16 2.42
C ILE A 86 0.16 -4.17 3.53
N LEU A 87 0.73 -5.33 3.19
CA LEU A 87 1.12 -6.33 4.18
C LEU A 87 2.09 -5.76 5.22
N LYS A 88 3.04 -4.92 4.81
CA LYS A 88 4.05 -4.35 5.71
C LYS A 88 3.51 -3.20 6.56
N THR A 89 2.72 -2.30 5.95
CA THR A 89 2.30 -1.04 6.59
C THR A 89 0.95 -1.17 7.27
N ASP A 90 -0.07 -1.58 6.52
CA ASP A 90 -1.45 -1.55 7.01
C ASP A 90 -1.76 -2.79 7.88
N LEU A 91 -1.34 -3.98 7.45
CA LEU A 91 -1.52 -5.22 8.20
C LEU A 91 -0.37 -5.53 9.17
N LYS A 92 0.67 -4.71 9.21
CA LYS A 92 1.81 -4.83 10.13
C LYS A 92 2.39 -6.26 10.18
N ALA A 93 2.48 -6.92 9.03
CA ALA A 93 3.04 -8.27 8.94
C ALA A 93 4.51 -8.35 9.39
N ARG A 94 5.17 -7.20 9.57
CA ARG A 94 6.54 -7.06 10.10
C ARG A 94 6.60 -5.91 11.09
N PRO A 95 7.46 -5.99 12.12
CA PRO A 95 8.33 -7.12 12.51
C PRO A 95 7.53 -8.31 13.08
N VAL A 96 8.07 -9.53 12.92
CA VAL A 96 7.48 -10.77 13.45
C VAL A 96 8.12 -11.09 14.78
N TYR A 97 7.36 -11.05 15.87
CA TYR A 97 7.80 -11.37 17.24
C TYR A 97 7.39 -12.78 17.66
N LEU A 98 7.47 -13.74 16.73
CA LEU A 98 7.09 -15.12 16.94
C LEU A 98 8.31 -16.03 16.78
N TRP A 99 8.39 -17.08 17.62
CA TRP A 99 9.60 -17.90 17.75
C TRP A 99 9.45 -19.30 17.17
N THR A 100 8.22 -19.81 17.05
CA THR A 100 7.99 -21.17 16.55
C THR A 100 7.49 -21.14 15.11
N ASP A 101 7.89 -22.13 14.31
CA ASP A 101 7.52 -22.27 12.90
C ASP A 101 6.01 -22.23 12.69
N ASN A 102 5.24 -22.93 13.53
CA ASN A 102 3.79 -22.99 13.39
C ASN A 102 3.15 -21.62 13.64
N HIS A 103 3.61 -20.85 14.63
CA HIS A 103 3.12 -19.51 14.88
C HIS A 103 3.50 -18.53 13.77
N ILE A 104 4.73 -18.63 13.23
CA ILE A 104 5.18 -17.81 12.10
C ILE A 104 4.32 -18.09 10.86
N ARG A 105 4.10 -19.36 10.53
CA ARG A 105 3.24 -19.77 9.41
C ARG A 105 1.80 -19.30 9.59
N GLY A 106 1.24 -19.48 10.81
CA GLY A 106 -0.10 -19.01 11.16
C GLY A 106 -0.25 -17.49 11.01
N HIS A 107 0.76 -16.72 11.46
CA HIS A 107 0.79 -15.27 11.30
C HIS A 107 0.73 -14.84 9.84
N PHE A 108 1.57 -15.41 8.98
CA PHE A 108 1.55 -15.07 7.55
C PHE A 108 0.27 -15.56 6.85
N ALA A 109 -0.29 -16.69 7.26
CA ALA A 109 -1.58 -17.17 6.74
C ALA A 109 -2.71 -16.18 7.10
N LEU A 110 -2.74 -15.66 8.34
CA LEU A 110 -3.71 -14.64 8.75
C LEU A 110 -3.51 -13.33 7.98
N CYS A 111 -2.26 -12.87 7.81
CA CYS A 111 -1.96 -11.68 7.01
C CYS A 111 -2.43 -11.84 5.56
N PHE A 112 -2.21 -13.00 4.95
CA PHE A 112 -2.65 -13.29 3.59
C PHE A 112 -4.18 -13.32 3.48
N LEU A 113 -4.86 -13.98 4.42
CA LEU A 113 -6.32 -14.02 4.48
C LEU A 113 -6.89 -12.60 4.65
N SER A 114 -6.33 -11.81 5.55
CA SER A 114 -6.74 -10.42 5.75
C SER A 114 -6.57 -9.57 4.49
N LEU A 115 -5.44 -9.70 3.78
CA LEU A 115 -5.23 -9.03 2.49
C LEU A 115 -6.27 -9.47 1.45
N SER A 116 -6.56 -10.77 1.39
CA SER A 116 -7.54 -11.32 0.43
C SER A 116 -8.95 -10.77 0.70
N LEU A 117 -9.35 -10.69 1.97
CA LEU A 117 -10.65 -10.11 2.36
C LEU A 117 -10.74 -8.62 2.02
N LEU A 118 -9.68 -7.85 2.28
CA LEU A 118 -9.63 -6.43 1.92
C LEU A 118 -9.69 -6.20 0.41
N ARG A 119 -8.98 -7.02 -0.37
CA ARG A 119 -9.03 -6.96 -1.84
C ARG A 119 -10.41 -7.37 -2.37
N TYR A 120 -11.03 -8.36 -1.76
CA TYR A 120 -12.40 -8.76 -2.10
C TYR A 120 -13.40 -7.65 -1.79
N ALA A 121 -13.30 -6.98 -0.64
CA ALA A 121 -14.12 -5.83 -0.31
C ALA A 121 -13.95 -4.67 -1.31
N GLN A 122 -12.70 -4.36 -1.71
CA GLN A 122 -12.44 -3.39 -2.79
C GLN A 122 -13.13 -3.78 -4.10
N HIS A 123 -13.05 -5.07 -4.46
CA HIS A 123 -13.67 -5.59 -5.68
C HIS A 123 -15.20 -5.44 -5.64
N ILE A 124 -15.83 -5.80 -4.53
CA ILE A 124 -17.29 -5.67 -4.35
C ILE A 124 -17.71 -4.19 -4.47
N ILE A 125 -17.02 -3.29 -3.77
CA ILE A 125 -17.31 -1.85 -3.84
C ILE A 125 -17.18 -1.36 -5.29
N TYR A 126 -16.09 -1.70 -5.96
CA TYR A 126 -15.87 -1.32 -7.36
C TYR A 126 -16.96 -1.85 -8.29
N THR A 127 -17.37 -3.10 -8.10
CA THR A 127 -18.40 -3.74 -8.94
C THR A 127 -19.73 -3.01 -8.84
N HIS A 128 -20.12 -2.60 -7.63
CA HIS A 128 -21.43 -1.95 -7.38
C HIS A 128 -21.40 -0.44 -7.62
N THR A 129 -20.31 0.23 -7.27
CA THR A 129 -20.25 1.71 -7.30
C THR A 129 -19.42 2.28 -8.44
N LYS A 130 -18.58 1.45 -9.09
CA LYS A 130 -17.53 1.86 -10.06
C LYS A 130 -16.47 2.81 -9.46
N LYS A 131 -16.46 2.98 -8.14
CA LYS A 131 -15.45 3.78 -7.42
C LYS A 131 -14.27 2.91 -7.01
N SER A 132 -13.06 3.39 -7.26
CA SER A 132 -11.85 2.75 -6.73
C SER A 132 -11.56 3.29 -5.33
N VAL A 133 -11.43 2.39 -4.36
CA VAL A 133 -11.19 2.72 -2.95
C VAL A 133 -9.82 2.20 -2.52
N SER A 134 -9.05 3.00 -1.80
CA SER A 134 -7.77 2.56 -1.24
C SER A 134 -7.98 1.61 -0.05
N ILE A 135 -7.00 0.71 0.20
CA ILE A 135 -7.04 -0.16 1.39
C ILE A 135 -7.04 0.68 2.67
N ALA A 136 -6.28 1.78 2.71
CA ALA A 136 -6.25 2.68 3.86
C ALA A 136 -7.63 3.27 4.16
N SER A 137 -8.33 3.80 3.14
CA SER A 137 -9.68 4.34 3.30
C SER A 137 -10.70 3.26 3.70
N LEU A 138 -10.53 2.03 3.20
CA LEU A 138 -11.38 0.90 3.59
C LEU A 138 -11.16 0.51 5.06
N MET A 139 -9.90 0.45 5.50
CA MET A 139 -9.55 0.18 6.90
C MET A 139 -10.10 1.26 7.84
N GLU A 140 -9.97 2.53 7.47
CA GLU A 140 -10.53 3.66 8.20
C GLU A 140 -12.04 3.53 8.30
N ALA A 141 -12.74 3.27 7.19
CA ALA A 141 -14.19 3.10 7.16
C ALA A 141 -14.68 1.94 8.04
N ILE A 142 -13.90 0.88 8.19
CA ILE A 142 -14.23 -0.26 9.06
C ILE A 142 -13.98 0.07 10.53
N HIS A 143 -12.95 0.87 10.83
CA HIS A 143 -12.55 1.19 12.22
C HIS A 143 -13.27 2.41 12.81
N GLU A 144 -13.72 3.35 11.99
CA GLU A 144 -14.35 4.59 12.42
C GLU A 144 -15.73 4.38 13.08
N PRO A 145 -16.59 3.44 12.62
CA PRO A 145 -17.90 3.28 13.20
C PRO A 145 -17.82 2.94 14.69
N THR A 146 -18.38 3.82 15.52
CA THR A 146 -18.39 3.67 16.97
C THR A 146 -19.81 3.69 17.53
N VAL A 147 -19.98 3.05 18.66
CA VAL A 147 -21.23 3.04 19.40
C VAL A 147 -20.99 3.49 20.84
N LEU A 148 -21.89 4.30 21.35
CA LEU A 148 -21.96 4.66 22.74
C LEU A 148 -22.82 3.64 23.47
N VAL A 149 -22.27 3.04 24.54
CA VAL A 149 -23.00 2.09 25.40
C VAL A 149 -23.29 2.78 26.73
N GLN A 150 -24.55 2.91 27.09
CA GLN A 150 -24.99 3.60 28.31
C GLN A 150 -25.92 2.72 29.12
N GLY A 151 -25.91 2.94 30.46
CA GLY A 151 -26.73 2.22 31.39
C GLY A 151 -26.09 0.96 31.98
N GLU A 152 -26.75 0.36 32.96
CA GLU A 152 -26.32 -0.87 33.59
C GLU A 152 -27.25 -2.02 33.23
N PHE A 153 -26.68 -3.23 33.23
CA PHE A 153 -27.47 -4.43 32.97
C PHE A 153 -28.65 -4.54 33.97
N PRO A 154 -29.89 -4.84 33.50
CA PRO A 154 -30.27 -5.22 32.15
C PRO A 154 -30.67 -4.08 31.18
N LYS A 155 -30.64 -2.82 31.63
CA LYS A 155 -31.09 -1.64 30.86
C LYS A 155 -29.95 -0.98 30.04
N VAL A 156 -29.19 -1.75 29.31
CA VAL A 156 -28.12 -1.23 28.45
C VAL A 156 -28.69 -0.73 27.13
N VAL A 157 -28.37 0.52 26.78
CA VAL A 157 -28.74 1.16 25.52
C VAL A 157 -27.49 1.38 24.68
N VAL A 158 -27.58 1.05 23.40
CA VAL A 158 -26.52 1.20 22.42
C VAL A 158 -26.95 2.21 21.36
N THR A 159 -26.16 3.26 21.17
CA THR A 159 -26.44 4.34 20.23
C THR A 159 -25.25 4.54 19.28
N PRO A 160 -25.42 4.45 17.94
CA PRO A 160 -24.37 4.78 17.00
C PRO A 160 -23.98 6.27 17.11
N THR A 161 -22.66 6.56 17.16
CA THR A 161 -22.16 7.94 17.30
C THR A 161 -21.51 8.49 16.05
N SER A 162 -20.76 7.67 15.34
CA SER A 162 -20.09 8.05 14.11
C SER A 162 -20.27 6.97 13.04
N VAL A 163 -20.47 7.37 11.81
CA VAL A 163 -20.62 6.46 10.66
C VAL A 163 -20.03 7.13 9.42
N ASN A 164 -19.04 6.48 8.82
CA ASN A 164 -18.41 6.91 7.57
C ASN A 164 -19.30 6.59 6.35
N GLU A 165 -19.26 7.44 5.31
CA GLU A 165 -20.04 7.20 4.09
C GLU A 165 -19.68 5.88 3.39
N LEU A 166 -18.39 5.55 3.34
CA LEU A 166 -17.92 4.31 2.75
C LEU A 166 -18.40 3.07 3.53
N TYR A 167 -18.47 3.18 4.87
CA TYR A 167 -19.09 2.13 5.69
C TYR A 167 -20.58 1.96 5.38
N LEU A 168 -21.31 3.04 5.16
CA LEU A 168 -22.72 2.98 4.76
C LEU A 168 -22.91 2.35 3.37
N GLU A 169 -22.04 2.69 2.42
CA GLU A 169 -22.03 2.07 1.09
C GLU A 169 -21.77 0.56 1.21
N LEU A 170 -20.72 0.17 1.94
CA LEU A 170 -20.38 -1.23 2.16
C LEU A 170 -21.51 -1.99 2.89
N SER A 171 -22.11 -1.38 3.90
CA SER A 171 -23.23 -1.96 4.66
C SER A 171 -24.45 -2.23 3.78
N LYS A 172 -24.73 -1.34 2.83
CA LYS A 172 -25.81 -1.53 1.84
C LYS A 172 -25.51 -2.68 0.88
N ILE A 173 -24.28 -2.74 0.38
CA ILE A 173 -23.82 -3.81 -0.53
C ILE A 173 -23.87 -5.18 0.16
N LEU A 174 -23.50 -5.25 1.44
CA LEU A 174 -23.54 -6.46 2.26
C LEU A 174 -24.92 -6.74 2.86
N GLU A 175 -25.94 -5.98 2.50
CA GLU A 175 -27.33 -6.11 3.01
C GLU A 175 -27.40 -6.10 4.54
N MET A 176 -26.49 -5.36 5.19
CA MET A 176 -26.50 -5.22 6.64
C MET A 176 -27.72 -4.43 7.10
N LYS A 177 -28.35 -4.85 8.17
CA LYS A 177 -29.46 -4.10 8.76
C LYS A 177 -28.98 -2.76 9.31
N PRO A 178 -29.70 -1.63 9.02
CA PRO A 178 -29.28 -0.32 9.51
C PRO A 178 -29.33 -0.25 11.04
N LEU A 179 -28.32 0.34 11.64
CA LEU A 179 -28.30 0.60 13.07
C LEU A 179 -29.28 1.71 13.44
N LYS A 180 -30.18 1.44 14.35
CA LYS A 180 -31.14 2.43 14.91
C LYS A 180 -30.53 3.14 16.13
N LYS A 181 -31.00 4.33 16.42
CA LYS A 181 -30.66 5.02 17.67
C LYS A 181 -31.34 4.31 18.84
N ASN A 182 -30.66 4.27 19.97
CA ASN A 182 -31.20 3.74 21.25
C ASN A 182 -31.67 2.28 21.17
N MET A 183 -30.86 1.40 20.65
CA MET A 183 -31.15 -0.04 20.62
C MET A 183 -30.79 -0.71 21.96
N THR A 184 -31.53 -1.73 22.34
CA THR A 184 -31.10 -2.64 23.41
C THR A 184 -29.89 -3.45 22.97
N LEU A 185 -29.08 -3.94 23.91
CA LEU A 185 -27.90 -4.77 23.61
C LEU A 185 -28.26 -6.00 22.77
N THR A 186 -29.42 -6.62 23.03
CA THR A 186 -29.92 -7.77 22.28
C THR A 186 -30.26 -7.39 20.85
N GLN A 187 -30.97 -6.26 20.64
CA GLN A 187 -31.28 -5.74 19.31
C GLN A 187 -30.01 -5.42 18.52
N PHE A 188 -29.04 -4.78 19.16
CA PHE A 188 -27.73 -4.47 18.55
C PHE A 188 -27.03 -5.75 18.09
N LYS A 189 -26.89 -6.75 18.97
CA LYS A 189 -26.28 -8.04 18.62
C LYS A 189 -26.99 -8.75 17.47
N THR A 190 -28.33 -8.67 17.42
CA THR A 190 -29.12 -9.28 16.33
C THR A 190 -28.96 -8.52 15.01
N THR A 191 -28.91 -7.18 15.09
CA THR A 191 -28.77 -6.31 13.90
C THR A 191 -27.38 -6.39 13.26
N THR A 192 -26.32 -6.51 14.10
CA THR A 192 -24.94 -6.61 13.60
C THR A 192 -24.55 -8.02 13.17
N LYS A 193 -25.41 -9.02 13.41
CA LYS A 193 -25.16 -10.39 12.96
C LYS A 193 -25.34 -10.46 11.44
N LEU A 194 -24.27 -10.75 10.71
CA LEU A 194 -24.32 -10.98 9.27
C LEU A 194 -25.13 -12.23 8.94
N ASN A 195 -26.11 -12.09 8.05
CA ASN A 195 -26.75 -13.25 7.44
C ASN A 195 -25.87 -13.77 6.30
N LEU A 196 -25.00 -14.71 6.60
CA LEU A 196 -24.11 -15.35 5.62
C LEU A 196 -24.82 -16.29 4.63
N SER A 197 -26.16 -16.40 4.71
CA SER A 197 -26.94 -17.37 3.93
C SER A 197 -27.49 -16.85 2.61
N THR A 198 -27.26 -15.60 2.24
CA THR A 198 -27.75 -15.03 0.99
C THR A 198 -26.63 -14.36 0.20
N ASN A 199 -26.45 -14.84 -1.04
CA ASN A 199 -25.68 -14.24 -2.13
C ASN A 199 -24.16 -14.52 -2.19
N LEU A 200 -23.81 -15.81 -2.22
CA LEU A 200 -22.58 -16.29 -2.85
C LEU A 200 -22.95 -17.06 -4.15
N GLU A 201 -23.73 -16.46 -5.04
CA GLU A 201 -23.87 -16.88 -6.44
C GLU A 201 -23.17 -15.88 -7.36
#